data_e63ddf2a57cbdda60c5d0911b6830393
#
_entry.id   e63ddf2a57cbdda60c5d0911b6830393
#
_cell.length_a   1.000
_cell.length_b   1.000
_cell.length_c   1.000
_cell.angle_alpha   90.00
_cell.angle_beta   90.00
_cell.angle_gamma   90.00
#
_symmetry.space_group_name_H-M   'P 1'
#
loop_
_entity.id
_entity.type
_entity.pdbx_description
1 polymer ?
#
loop_
_entity_poly.entity_id
_entity_poly.type
_entity_poly.pdbx_seq_one_letter_code
_entity_poly.pdbx_strand_id
1 'polypeptide(L)'
;MKFNKATLAIRGLSQLGSRRYSSTASSHRPAPLAGITVVSLEQAIAAPFCTRQLADLGARVIKVERPVVGDFARQYDTRVNGLASHFVWTNRSKESLALDLKEKKDHDVLMKLLARADVLVQNLAPGASARLGLSHNALKERHPSLIVCDISGYGQDGPYRDKKAYDLLIQSEAGMLSVTGTGKEPAKVGISIADISAGMYAYSNILSALLQRGKDGKGCRIDISMLESMVEWMGFPMYYTFNGTPEPTPAGASHAAIYPYGPFETGDGQSVMLGIQNEREWVNFCNDVLSQPELATDARFSSNSLRTQNRDALKEIICNVFADLTAEQTIARLEGASIANASVNDMQGVWNHAQLKARDRWTEVQTPIGKVKALLPPGSTKSADQGGYEAQMGSIPKVGEHNEAILAELGISQ
;
A
#
# COMPACT_ATOMS: atom_id res chain seq x y z
N MET A 1 -33.97 25.14 -55.22
CA MET A 1 -34.26 25.25 -53.81
C MET A 1 -33.04 25.79 -53.08
N LYS A 2 -33.13 27.03 -52.61
CA LYS A 2 -32.02 27.78 -51.99
C LYS A 2 -32.05 27.48 -50.46
N PHE A 3 -30.96 27.01 -49.88
CA PHE A 3 -30.81 26.98 -48.42
C PHE A 3 -29.99 28.17 -47.94
N ASN A 4 -30.62 28.94 -47.11
CA ASN A 4 -30.11 30.13 -46.43
C ASN A 4 -29.11 29.75 -45.33
N LYS A 5 -27.93 30.34 -45.35
CA LYS A 5 -26.97 30.29 -44.22
C LYS A 5 -27.31 31.40 -43.24
N ALA A 6 -27.72 31.03 -42.05
CA ALA A 6 -27.82 31.96 -40.93
C ALA A 6 -26.47 31.97 -40.18
N THR A 7 -25.79 33.11 -40.25
CA THR A 7 -24.56 33.39 -39.49
C THR A 7 -24.94 33.92 -38.12
N LEU A 8 -24.67 33.13 -37.07
CA LEU A 8 -24.79 33.61 -35.67
C LEU A 8 -23.45 34.23 -35.25
N ALA A 9 -23.49 35.51 -35.02
CA ALA A 9 -22.37 36.28 -34.49
C ALA A 9 -22.23 36.03 -32.96
N ILE A 10 -21.14 35.39 -32.54
CA ILE A 10 -20.71 35.34 -31.15
C ILE A 10 -19.87 36.60 -30.87
N ARG A 11 -20.46 37.57 -30.22
CA ARG A 11 -19.75 38.70 -29.59
C ARG A 11 -19.57 38.47 -28.12
N GLY A 12 -18.33 38.57 -27.68
CA GLY A 12 -17.99 39.07 -26.34
C GLY A 12 -17.70 38.06 -25.27
N LEU A 13 -16.46 37.59 -25.18
CA LEU A 13 -15.76 37.23 -23.94
C LEU A 13 -14.25 37.43 -24.15
N SER A 14 -13.85 38.68 -24.14
CA SER A 14 -12.43 39.05 -24.04
C SER A 14 -12.30 40.04 -22.90
N GLN A 15 -12.00 39.54 -21.71
CA GLN A 15 -11.24 40.20 -20.64
C GLN A 15 -11.16 39.26 -19.40
N LEU A 16 -10.35 38.22 -19.54
CA LEU A 16 -9.72 37.64 -18.37
C LEU A 16 -8.28 38.12 -18.35
N GLY A 17 -8.04 39.14 -17.54
CA GLY A 17 -6.72 39.74 -17.37
C GLY A 17 -5.73 38.69 -16.90
N SER A 18 -4.68 38.51 -17.67
CA SER A 18 -3.48 37.76 -17.30
C SER A 18 -2.82 38.47 -16.10
N ARG A 19 -3.11 38.03 -14.90
CA ARG A 19 -2.26 38.37 -13.75
C ARG A 19 -0.90 37.71 -13.95
N ARG A 20 0.06 38.50 -14.46
CA ARG A 20 1.47 38.13 -14.41
C ARG A 20 1.87 38.08 -12.92
N TYR A 21 2.00 36.91 -12.37
CA TYR A 21 2.69 36.71 -11.10
C TYR A 21 4.19 36.91 -11.38
N SER A 22 4.70 38.10 -11.06
CA SER A 22 6.11 38.33 -10.83
C SER A 22 6.43 37.80 -9.44
N SER A 23 7.05 36.64 -9.34
CA SER A 23 7.59 36.15 -8.09
C SER A 23 8.99 35.62 -8.29
N THR A 24 9.96 36.33 -7.78
CA THR A 24 11.25 35.84 -7.34
C THR A 24 11.15 35.22 -5.95
N ALA A 25 10.14 34.41 -5.69
CA ALA A 25 10.03 33.56 -4.53
C ALA A 25 10.31 32.11 -4.99
N SER A 26 11.15 31.39 -4.25
CA SER A 26 11.42 29.96 -4.45
C SER A 26 10.09 29.23 -4.70
N SER A 27 9.92 28.66 -5.89
CA SER A 27 8.67 28.03 -6.31
C SER A 27 8.49 26.63 -5.71
N HIS A 28 8.57 26.49 -4.39
CA HIS A 28 8.17 25.27 -3.75
C HIS A 28 6.65 25.18 -3.78
N ARG A 29 6.15 24.29 -4.62
CA ARG A 29 4.73 23.93 -4.62
C ARG A 29 4.38 23.33 -3.24
N PRO A 30 3.33 23.81 -2.55
CA PRO A 30 2.95 23.25 -1.26
C PRO A 30 2.62 21.75 -1.43
N ALA A 31 2.90 20.97 -0.38
CA ALA A 31 2.55 19.55 -0.38
C ALA A 31 1.05 19.34 -0.62
N PRO A 32 0.62 18.25 -1.27
CA PRO A 32 -0.77 18.04 -1.68
C PRO A 32 -1.80 18.17 -0.56
N LEU A 33 -1.46 17.77 0.67
CA LEU A 33 -2.31 17.83 1.86
C LEU A 33 -1.83 18.88 2.88
N ALA A 34 -1.05 19.88 2.47
CA ALA A 34 -0.67 20.98 3.35
C ALA A 34 -1.91 21.68 3.90
N GLY A 35 -1.97 21.87 5.21
CA GLY A 35 -3.12 22.47 5.92
C GLY A 35 -4.20 21.49 6.34
N ILE A 36 -4.10 20.21 5.99
CA ILE A 36 -5.01 19.16 6.47
C ILE A 36 -4.48 18.58 7.78
N THR A 37 -5.32 18.52 8.79
CA THR A 37 -5.03 17.92 10.10
C THR A 37 -5.80 16.61 10.28
N VAL A 38 -5.05 15.54 10.53
CA VAL A 38 -5.56 14.18 10.79
C VAL A 38 -5.32 13.84 12.25
N VAL A 39 -6.35 13.50 12.97
CA VAL A 39 -6.24 12.90 14.32
C VAL A 39 -6.46 11.40 14.19
N SER A 40 -5.58 10.61 14.78
CA SER A 40 -5.69 9.16 14.68
C SER A 40 -5.63 8.45 16.02
N LEU A 41 -6.58 7.54 16.25
CA LEU A 41 -6.58 6.56 17.34
C LEU A 41 -6.26 5.18 16.74
N GLU A 42 -5.00 4.93 16.51
CA GLU A 42 -4.53 3.86 15.63
C GLU A 42 -3.58 2.91 16.33
N GLN A 43 -3.60 1.66 15.90
CA GLN A 43 -2.72 0.60 16.41
C GLN A 43 -2.23 -0.27 15.26
N ALA A 44 -1.08 -0.91 15.44
CA ALA A 44 -0.47 -1.89 14.54
C ALA A 44 -0.13 -1.36 13.14
N ILE A 45 -0.87 -1.79 12.11
CA ILE A 45 -0.48 -1.59 10.72
C ILE A 45 -1.56 -0.85 9.90
N ALA A 46 -2.80 -1.33 9.86
CA ALA A 46 -3.81 -0.86 8.90
C ALA A 46 -4.02 0.66 8.93
N ALA A 47 -4.43 1.21 10.06
CA ALA A 47 -4.61 2.64 10.22
C ALA A 47 -3.28 3.42 10.22
N PRO A 48 -2.21 2.97 10.92
CA PRO A 48 -0.89 3.62 10.83
C PRO A 48 -0.33 3.69 9.41
N PHE A 49 -0.54 2.67 8.57
CA PHE A 49 -0.12 2.67 7.18
C PHE A 49 -0.88 3.72 6.35
N CYS A 50 -2.19 3.83 6.55
CA CYS A 50 -3.02 4.87 5.93
C CYS A 50 -2.53 6.28 6.31
N THR A 51 -2.44 6.57 7.61
CA THR A 51 -2.13 7.91 8.11
C THR A 51 -0.68 8.32 7.81
N ARG A 52 0.27 7.36 7.77
CA ARG A 52 1.62 7.62 7.30
C ARG A 52 1.63 8.12 5.84
N GLN A 53 0.80 7.55 4.95
CA GLN A 53 0.72 8.00 3.57
C GLN A 53 0.10 9.41 3.47
N LEU A 54 -0.88 9.74 4.33
CA LEU A 54 -1.40 11.11 4.42
C LEU A 54 -0.32 12.08 4.90
N ALA A 55 0.50 11.67 5.88
CA ALA A 55 1.64 12.45 6.35
C ALA A 55 2.72 12.64 5.27
N ASP A 56 3.04 11.61 4.49
CA ASP A 56 3.97 11.68 3.35
C ASP A 56 3.51 12.73 2.31
N LEU A 57 2.19 12.99 2.19
CA LEU A 57 1.60 14.02 1.35
C LEU A 57 1.50 15.41 2.01
N GLY A 58 2.01 15.55 3.24
CA GLY A 58 2.05 16.82 3.95
C GLY A 58 0.88 17.12 4.89
N ALA A 59 0.00 16.14 5.14
CA ALA A 59 -0.97 16.27 6.22
C ALA A 59 -0.27 16.25 7.58
N ARG A 60 -0.72 17.10 8.50
CA ARG A 60 -0.34 17.03 9.91
C ARG A 60 -1.07 15.85 10.55
N VAL A 61 -0.36 14.80 10.94
CA VAL A 61 -0.96 13.63 11.58
C VAL A 61 -0.61 13.60 13.07
N ILE A 62 -1.63 13.73 13.92
CA ILE A 62 -1.53 13.64 15.37
C ILE A 62 -2.04 12.27 15.80
N LYS A 63 -1.09 11.38 16.16
CA LYS A 63 -1.35 10.04 16.68
C LYS A 63 -1.60 10.12 18.17
N VAL A 64 -2.83 9.82 18.59
CA VAL A 64 -3.20 9.72 20.01
C VAL A 64 -2.88 8.33 20.51
N GLU A 65 -2.01 8.24 21.51
CA GLU A 65 -1.50 6.99 22.06
C GLU A 65 -1.77 6.90 23.58
N ARG A 66 -1.79 5.68 24.10
CA ARG A 66 -1.84 5.48 25.56
C ARG A 66 -0.55 5.98 26.21
N PRO A 67 -0.61 6.65 27.36
CA PRO A 67 0.59 7.06 28.09
C PRO A 67 1.51 5.86 28.37
N VAL A 68 2.81 6.08 28.37
CA VAL A 68 3.90 5.15 28.66
C VAL A 68 4.08 4.05 27.62
N VAL A 69 3.00 3.29 27.33
CA VAL A 69 3.10 2.08 26.46
C VAL A 69 2.92 2.39 24.97
N GLY A 70 2.15 3.42 24.64
CA GLY A 70 1.86 3.80 23.25
C GLY A 70 1.08 2.76 22.46
N ASP A 71 1.35 2.73 21.15
CA ASP A 71 0.92 1.70 20.21
C ASP A 71 1.63 0.38 20.51
N PHE A 72 0.89 -0.73 20.56
CA PHE A 72 1.48 -2.04 20.84
C PHE A 72 2.48 -2.50 19.75
N ALA A 73 2.41 -1.95 18.53
CA ALA A 73 3.42 -2.20 17.50
C ALA A 73 4.82 -1.70 17.88
N ARG A 74 4.95 -0.81 18.86
CA ARG A 74 6.26 -0.39 19.40
C ARG A 74 7.04 -1.53 20.06
N GLN A 75 6.35 -2.64 20.40
CA GLN A 75 6.89 -3.78 21.12
C GLN A 75 6.92 -5.08 20.27
N TYR A 76 6.62 -5.03 18.99
CA TYR A 76 6.59 -6.23 18.13
C TYR A 76 7.96 -6.88 17.94
N ASP A 77 9.01 -6.07 17.87
CA ASP A 77 10.40 -6.50 17.77
C ASP A 77 11.35 -5.35 18.17
N THR A 78 12.66 -5.60 18.09
CA THR A 78 13.72 -4.63 18.42
C THR A 78 14.76 -4.49 17.29
N ARG A 79 14.39 -4.85 16.07
CA ARG A 79 15.30 -5.05 14.93
C ARG A 79 15.94 -3.78 14.40
N VAL A 80 15.30 -2.63 14.59
CA VAL A 80 15.81 -1.34 14.11
C VAL A 80 16.52 -0.62 15.28
N ASN A 81 17.69 -1.13 15.63
CA ASN A 81 18.52 -0.59 16.75
C ASN A 81 17.72 -0.43 18.07
N GLY A 82 16.89 -1.40 18.40
CA GLY A 82 16.04 -1.36 19.60
C GLY A 82 14.61 -0.86 19.35
N LEU A 83 14.30 -0.31 18.19
CA LEU A 83 12.94 0.05 17.78
C LEU A 83 12.29 -1.11 17.00
N ALA A 84 10.95 -1.17 17.08
CA ALA A 84 10.18 -2.14 16.32
C ALA A 84 10.08 -1.77 14.83
N SER A 85 10.39 -2.71 13.96
CA SER A 85 10.40 -2.52 12.50
C SER A 85 9.03 -2.06 11.96
N HIS A 86 7.95 -2.62 12.45
CA HIS A 86 6.58 -2.24 12.08
C HIS A 86 6.26 -0.79 12.44
N PHE A 87 6.67 -0.36 13.65
CA PHE A 87 6.43 1.01 14.09
C PHE A 87 7.25 2.02 13.28
N VAL A 88 8.54 1.72 13.06
CA VAL A 88 9.43 2.56 12.24
C VAL A 88 8.87 2.73 10.82
N TRP A 89 8.37 1.66 10.22
CA TRP A 89 7.83 1.68 8.87
C TRP A 89 6.58 2.55 8.72
N THR A 90 5.69 2.54 9.72
CA THR A 90 4.35 3.13 9.58
C THR A 90 4.14 4.46 10.30
N ASN A 91 5.16 5.04 10.97
CA ASN A 91 4.93 6.21 11.84
C ASN A 91 5.86 7.42 11.62
N ARG A 92 6.58 7.48 10.49
CA ARG A 92 7.31 8.72 10.15
C ARG A 92 6.36 9.89 9.90
N SER A 93 6.86 11.10 10.14
CA SER A 93 6.14 12.37 9.92
C SER A 93 4.87 12.53 10.75
N LYS A 94 4.73 11.79 11.87
CA LYS A 94 3.62 11.94 12.80
C LYS A 94 4.04 12.64 14.08
N GLU A 95 3.08 13.31 14.70
CA GLU A 95 3.18 13.81 16.07
C GLU A 95 2.55 12.79 17.03
N SER A 96 3.17 12.54 18.17
CA SER A 96 2.61 11.65 19.22
C SER A 96 2.06 12.48 20.36
N LEU A 97 0.78 12.28 20.66
CA LEU A 97 0.06 12.84 21.80
C LEU A 97 -0.39 11.71 22.73
N ALA A 98 0.15 11.65 23.94
CA ALA A 98 -0.18 10.63 24.92
C ALA A 98 -1.35 11.07 25.79
N LEU A 99 -2.49 10.37 25.67
CA LEU A 99 -3.74 10.62 26.44
C LEU A 99 -4.30 9.31 27.00
N ASP A 100 -4.72 9.32 28.27
CA ASP A 100 -5.58 8.28 28.83
C ASP A 100 -7.05 8.63 28.61
N LEU A 101 -7.63 8.10 27.55
CA LEU A 101 -9.03 8.42 27.17
C LEU A 101 -10.08 7.91 28.15
N LYS A 102 -9.70 7.21 29.23
CA LYS A 102 -10.57 6.88 30.35
C LYS A 102 -10.70 8.05 31.32
N GLU A 103 -9.70 8.94 31.34
CA GLU A 103 -9.72 10.13 32.15
C GLU A 103 -10.48 11.26 31.42
N LYS A 104 -11.44 11.86 32.12
CA LYS A 104 -12.29 12.93 31.54
C LYS A 104 -11.46 14.10 30.98
N LYS A 105 -10.42 14.52 31.69
CA LYS A 105 -9.53 15.63 31.28
C LYS A 105 -8.87 15.36 29.93
N ASP A 106 -8.40 14.13 29.71
CA ASP A 106 -7.70 13.74 28.49
C ASP A 106 -8.69 13.54 27.33
N HIS A 107 -9.89 13.05 27.64
CA HIS A 107 -10.99 12.99 26.67
C HIS A 107 -11.41 14.42 26.23
N ASP A 108 -11.51 15.39 27.17
CA ASP A 108 -11.81 16.78 26.85
C ASP A 108 -10.72 17.42 25.95
N VAL A 109 -9.44 17.04 26.14
CA VAL A 109 -8.33 17.43 25.24
C VAL A 109 -8.58 16.88 23.83
N LEU A 110 -8.90 15.60 23.70
CA LEU A 110 -9.22 14.98 22.41
C LEU A 110 -10.38 15.70 21.71
N MET A 111 -11.44 16.04 22.42
CA MET A 111 -12.59 16.74 21.84
C MET A 111 -12.22 18.15 21.34
N LYS A 112 -11.36 18.88 22.06
CA LYS A 112 -10.84 20.17 21.58
C LYS A 112 -9.96 20.01 20.33
N LEU A 113 -9.17 18.94 20.27
CA LEU A 113 -8.35 18.63 19.10
C LEU A 113 -9.21 18.31 17.87
N LEU A 114 -10.26 17.49 18.05
CA LEU A 114 -11.20 17.15 16.97
C LEU A 114 -11.96 18.37 16.42
N ALA A 115 -12.17 19.39 17.23
CA ALA A 115 -12.78 20.65 16.76
C ALA A 115 -11.92 21.39 15.71
N ARG A 116 -10.64 21.05 15.58
CA ARG A 116 -9.69 21.62 14.62
C ARG A 116 -9.23 20.62 13.56
N ALA A 117 -9.69 19.37 13.64
CA ALA A 117 -9.30 18.30 12.75
C ALA A 117 -10.16 18.26 11.47
N ASP A 118 -9.55 17.85 10.39
CA ASP A 118 -10.21 17.57 9.11
C ASP A 118 -10.66 16.10 9.00
N VAL A 119 -9.86 15.21 9.56
CA VAL A 119 -10.07 13.76 9.48
C VAL A 119 -9.81 13.12 10.85
N LEU A 120 -10.70 12.24 11.27
CA LEU A 120 -10.48 11.28 12.36
C LEU A 120 -10.33 9.90 11.75
N VAL A 121 -9.21 9.21 12.02
CA VAL A 121 -8.98 7.81 11.63
C VAL A 121 -8.90 6.95 12.89
N GLN A 122 -9.57 5.81 12.90
CA GLN A 122 -9.45 4.89 14.03
C GLN A 122 -9.54 3.41 13.58
N ASN A 123 -8.85 2.52 14.31
CA ASN A 123 -8.99 1.07 14.20
C ASN A 123 -9.05 0.41 15.59
N LEU A 124 -9.80 1.01 16.49
CA LEU A 124 -10.03 0.50 17.83
C LEU A 124 -10.88 -0.78 17.79
N ALA A 125 -10.84 -1.53 18.90
CA ALA A 125 -11.70 -2.72 19.05
C ALA A 125 -13.18 -2.39 18.81
N PRO A 126 -13.98 -3.35 18.30
CA PRO A 126 -15.39 -3.13 18.01
C PRO A 126 -16.16 -2.43 19.13
N GLY A 127 -16.93 -1.40 18.78
CA GLY A 127 -17.72 -0.61 19.72
C GLY A 127 -16.92 0.36 20.62
N ALA A 128 -15.57 0.36 20.60
CA ALA A 128 -14.78 1.23 21.47
C ALA A 128 -14.93 2.71 21.09
N SER A 129 -14.91 3.06 19.81
CA SER A 129 -15.10 4.44 19.35
C SER A 129 -16.48 4.98 19.76
N ALA A 130 -17.53 4.18 19.67
CA ALA A 130 -18.87 4.57 20.09
C ALA A 130 -18.95 4.82 21.61
N ARG A 131 -18.31 3.97 22.43
CA ARG A 131 -18.23 4.18 23.90
C ARG A 131 -17.47 5.43 24.30
N LEU A 132 -16.51 5.85 23.47
CA LEU A 132 -15.76 7.08 23.65
C LEU A 132 -16.48 8.33 23.05
N GLY A 133 -17.70 8.17 22.49
CA GLY A 133 -18.42 9.27 21.84
C GLY A 133 -17.78 9.74 20.52
N LEU A 134 -16.98 8.90 19.88
CA LEU A 134 -16.20 9.21 18.67
C LEU A 134 -16.82 8.65 17.38
N SER A 135 -18.03 8.07 17.46
CA SER A 135 -18.74 7.67 16.25
C SER A 135 -19.12 8.89 15.39
N HIS A 136 -19.17 8.71 14.08
CA HIS A 136 -19.62 9.79 13.19
C HIS A 136 -20.96 10.39 13.61
N ASN A 137 -21.93 9.56 14.05
CA ASN A 137 -23.23 10.05 14.51
C ASN A 137 -23.15 10.95 15.75
N ALA A 138 -22.20 10.70 16.65
CA ALA A 138 -21.97 11.52 17.83
C ALA A 138 -21.25 12.84 17.52
N LEU A 139 -20.44 12.84 16.44
CA LEU A 139 -19.60 13.99 16.08
C LEU A 139 -20.20 14.91 15.02
N LYS A 140 -21.03 14.41 14.10
CA LYS A 140 -21.48 15.11 12.89
C LYS A 140 -22.20 16.44 13.14
N GLU A 141 -22.94 16.57 14.24
CA GLU A 141 -23.64 17.81 14.55
C GLU A 141 -22.69 18.91 15.05
N ARG A 142 -21.64 18.51 15.80
CA ARG A 142 -20.65 19.45 16.35
C ARG A 142 -19.53 19.73 15.37
N HIS A 143 -19.24 18.78 14.50
CA HIS A 143 -18.14 18.80 13.52
C HIS A 143 -18.64 18.39 12.13
N PRO A 144 -19.50 19.20 11.48
CA PRO A 144 -20.19 18.82 10.24
C PRO A 144 -19.26 18.62 9.04
N SER A 145 -18.04 19.14 9.09
CA SER A 145 -17.01 18.99 8.05
C SER A 145 -16.00 17.88 8.34
N LEU A 146 -16.07 17.25 9.52
CA LEU A 146 -15.12 16.19 9.91
C LEU A 146 -15.39 14.90 9.13
N ILE A 147 -14.35 14.38 8.51
CA ILE A 147 -14.36 13.03 7.90
C ILE A 147 -13.98 12.02 8.98
N VAL A 148 -14.81 11.02 9.21
CA VAL A 148 -14.55 9.94 10.19
C VAL A 148 -14.32 8.65 9.44
N CYS A 149 -13.10 8.11 9.51
CA CYS A 149 -12.71 6.83 8.89
C CYS A 149 -12.54 5.76 9.97
N ASP A 150 -13.44 4.79 9.95
CA ASP A 150 -13.43 3.62 10.81
C ASP A 150 -12.84 2.43 10.04
N ILE A 151 -11.77 1.81 10.56
CA ILE A 151 -11.17 0.60 10.01
C ILE A 151 -11.44 -0.54 10.99
N SER A 152 -12.03 -1.63 10.51
CA SER A 152 -12.38 -2.79 11.32
C SER A 152 -12.12 -4.11 10.58
N GLY A 153 -12.19 -5.24 11.26
CA GLY A 153 -12.00 -6.56 10.63
C GLY A 153 -13.08 -6.89 9.61
N TYR A 154 -14.35 -6.64 9.98
CA TYR A 154 -15.51 -7.16 9.24
C TYR A 154 -16.57 -6.11 8.92
N GLY A 155 -16.31 -4.82 9.17
CA GLY A 155 -17.30 -3.76 9.04
C GLY A 155 -18.07 -3.50 10.33
N GLN A 156 -18.94 -2.48 10.32
CA GLN A 156 -19.67 -2.01 11.50
C GLN A 156 -21.05 -2.67 11.67
N ASP A 157 -21.45 -3.50 10.75
CA ASP A 157 -22.70 -4.27 10.76
C ASP A 157 -22.47 -5.74 10.39
N GLY A 158 -23.55 -6.50 10.16
CA GLY A 158 -23.48 -7.91 9.83
C GLY A 158 -23.16 -8.83 11.03
N PRO A 159 -23.11 -10.15 10.78
CA PRO A 159 -22.99 -11.16 11.84
C PRO A 159 -21.60 -11.16 12.52
N TYR A 160 -20.56 -10.61 11.90
CA TYR A 160 -19.20 -10.60 12.39
C TYR A 160 -18.73 -9.24 12.91
N ARG A 161 -19.59 -8.24 13.00
CA ARG A 161 -19.24 -6.87 13.43
C ARG A 161 -18.44 -6.81 14.75
N ASP A 162 -18.72 -7.71 15.68
CA ASP A 162 -18.08 -7.76 17.00
C ASP A 162 -16.94 -8.80 17.08
N LYS A 163 -16.65 -9.51 15.96
CA LYS A 163 -15.59 -10.51 15.89
C LYS A 163 -14.22 -9.84 15.86
N LYS A 164 -13.30 -10.36 16.68
CA LYS A 164 -11.89 -9.91 16.66
C LYS A 164 -11.22 -10.34 15.37
N ALA A 165 -10.39 -9.46 14.82
CA ALA A 165 -9.65 -9.67 13.61
C ALA A 165 -8.17 -9.31 13.77
N TYR A 166 -7.33 -10.02 13.04
CA TYR A 166 -5.93 -9.72 12.78
C TYR A 166 -5.63 -10.10 11.33
N ASP A 167 -4.56 -9.58 10.77
CA ASP A 167 -4.17 -9.77 9.37
C ASP A 167 -4.31 -11.22 8.88
N LEU A 168 -3.66 -12.18 9.57
CA LEU A 168 -3.67 -13.57 9.14
C LEU A 168 -5.05 -14.24 9.22
N LEU A 169 -5.89 -13.82 10.18
CA LEU A 169 -7.27 -14.32 10.28
C LEU A 169 -8.09 -13.83 9.06
N ILE A 170 -7.89 -12.59 8.66
CA ILE A 170 -8.54 -12.03 7.46
C ILE A 170 -8.01 -12.67 6.18
N GLN A 171 -6.69 -12.91 6.06
CA GLN A 171 -6.15 -13.67 4.93
C GLN A 171 -6.84 -15.04 4.78
N SER A 172 -7.07 -15.72 5.92
CA SER A 172 -7.76 -17.01 5.95
C SER A 172 -9.23 -16.90 5.50
N GLU A 173 -9.98 -15.96 6.05
CA GLU A 173 -11.41 -15.75 5.75
C GLU A 173 -11.65 -15.26 4.31
N ALA A 174 -10.70 -14.50 3.76
CA ALA A 174 -10.77 -13.97 2.39
C ALA A 174 -10.35 -14.99 1.32
N GLY A 175 -10.00 -16.22 1.69
CA GLY A 175 -9.57 -17.25 0.73
C GLY A 175 -8.12 -17.13 0.25
N MET A 176 -7.30 -16.21 0.79
CA MET A 176 -5.91 -16.04 0.36
C MET A 176 -5.08 -17.32 0.53
N LEU A 177 -5.35 -18.10 1.58
CA LEU A 177 -4.63 -19.34 1.84
C LEU A 177 -4.96 -20.46 0.85
N SER A 178 -6.13 -20.39 0.17
CA SER A 178 -6.49 -21.40 -0.83
C SER A 178 -5.73 -21.25 -2.15
N VAL A 179 -5.27 -20.03 -2.46
CA VAL A 179 -4.53 -19.74 -3.69
C VAL A 179 -3.03 -19.56 -3.48
N THR A 180 -2.56 -19.55 -2.22
CA THR A 180 -1.15 -19.31 -1.88
C THR A 180 -0.55 -20.54 -1.21
N GLY A 181 0.69 -20.90 -1.60
CA GLY A 181 1.37 -22.10 -1.14
C GLY A 181 1.49 -23.15 -2.23
N THR A 182 1.45 -24.39 -1.83
CA THR A 182 1.51 -25.55 -2.75
C THR A 182 0.23 -26.38 -2.63
N GLY A 183 0.02 -27.33 -3.54
CA GLY A 183 -1.10 -28.27 -3.44
C GLY A 183 -1.06 -29.17 -2.20
N LYS A 184 0.03 -29.16 -1.44
CA LYS A 184 0.19 -29.93 -0.20
C LYS A 184 0.08 -29.06 1.04
N GLU A 185 0.57 -27.82 0.97
CA GLU A 185 0.65 -26.92 2.12
C GLU A 185 0.19 -25.51 1.73
N PRO A 186 -0.88 -24.99 2.35
CA PRO A 186 -1.26 -23.59 2.20
C PRO A 186 -0.20 -22.69 2.82
N ALA A 187 -0.03 -21.48 2.29
CA ALA A 187 0.85 -20.47 2.84
C ALA A 187 0.15 -19.12 2.95
N LYS A 188 0.52 -18.35 3.97
CA LYS A 188 0.14 -16.95 4.04
C LYS A 188 1.03 -16.09 3.15
N VAL A 189 0.57 -14.90 2.77
CA VAL A 189 1.46 -13.86 2.23
C VAL A 189 2.43 -13.40 3.32
N GLY A 190 3.71 -13.23 3.01
CA GLY A 190 4.77 -12.96 3.98
C GLY A 190 4.69 -11.61 4.68
N ILE A 191 3.86 -10.69 4.19
CA ILE A 191 3.59 -9.36 4.77
C ILE A 191 2.17 -9.28 5.31
N SER A 192 1.86 -8.23 6.10
CA SER A 192 0.51 -7.97 6.62
C SER A 192 -0.41 -7.43 5.52
N ILE A 193 -0.71 -8.26 4.52
CA ILE A 193 -1.37 -7.85 3.28
C ILE A 193 -2.81 -7.38 3.50
N ALA A 194 -3.54 -7.96 4.47
CA ALA A 194 -4.89 -7.56 4.81
C ALA A 194 -4.92 -6.17 5.48
N ASP A 195 -3.95 -5.90 6.38
CA ASP A 195 -3.77 -4.57 6.96
C ASP A 195 -3.40 -3.53 5.90
N ILE A 196 -2.49 -3.89 4.99
CA ILE A 196 -2.04 -3.01 3.90
C ILE A 196 -3.20 -2.69 2.97
N SER A 197 -4.00 -3.68 2.56
CA SER A 197 -5.16 -3.46 1.69
C SER A 197 -6.17 -2.50 2.33
N ALA A 198 -6.55 -2.75 3.58
CA ALA A 198 -7.45 -1.86 4.33
C ALA A 198 -6.87 -0.44 4.49
N GLY A 199 -5.57 -0.34 4.80
CA GLY A 199 -4.87 0.94 4.88
C GLY A 199 -4.86 1.72 3.56
N MET A 200 -4.71 1.02 2.42
CA MET A 200 -4.79 1.62 1.08
C MET A 200 -6.20 2.11 0.74
N TYR A 201 -7.24 1.30 1.04
CA TYR A 201 -8.63 1.73 0.83
C TYR A 201 -9.01 2.89 1.75
N ALA A 202 -8.60 2.88 3.02
CA ALA A 202 -8.79 4.00 3.92
C ALA A 202 -8.13 5.28 3.36
N TYR A 203 -6.87 5.19 2.94
CA TYR A 203 -6.14 6.30 2.34
C TYR A 203 -6.85 6.85 1.09
N SER A 204 -7.19 6.02 0.12
CA SER A 204 -7.84 6.47 -1.13
C SER A 204 -9.25 7.04 -0.90
N ASN A 205 -10.01 6.45 0.02
CA ASN A 205 -11.34 6.96 0.38
C ASN A 205 -11.27 8.28 1.14
N ILE A 206 -10.27 8.48 2.02
CA ILE A 206 -10.05 9.77 2.69
C ILE A 206 -9.71 10.86 1.66
N LEU A 207 -8.83 10.58 0.68
CA LEU A 207 -8.54 11.52 -0.40
C LEU A 207 -9.80 11.87 -1.21
N SER A 208 -10.62 10.88 -1.54
CA SER A 208 -11.89 11.08 -2.24
C SER A 208 -12.88 11.92 -1.42
N ALA A 209 -12.97 11.67 -0.11
CA ALA A 209 -13.81 12.43 0.80
C ALA A 209 -13.34 13.88 0.96
N LEU A 210 -12.02 14.12 1.03
CA LEU A 210 -11.45 15.47 1.04
C LEU A 210 -11.76 16.24 -0.25
N LEU A 211 -11.66 15.59 -1.41
CA LEU A 211 -12.06 16.18 -2.70
C LEU A 211 -13.56 16.51 -2.74
N GLN A 212 -14.42 15.62 -2.25
CA GLN A 212 -15.87 15.86 -2.17
C GLN A 212 -16.19 16.98 -1.19
N ARG A 213 -15.57 16.99 -0.01
CA ARG A 213 -15.72 18.06 0.97
C ARG A 213 -15.32 19.44 0.42
N GLY A 214 -14.30 19.47 -0.43
CA GLY A 214 -13.91 20.70 -1.14
C GLY A 214 -15.00 21.28 -2.03
N LYS A 215 -16.02 20.50 -2.41
CA LYS A 215 -17.16 20.94 -3.23
C LYS A 215 -18.39 21.34 -2.40
N ASP A 216 -18.68 20.62 -1.33
CA ASP A 216 -19.93 20.76 -0.57
C ASP A 216 -19.75 21.20 0.90
N GLY A 217 -18.51 21.25 1.39
CA GLY A 217 -18.17 21.65 2.76
C GLY A 217 -18.49 20.61 3.83
N LYS A 218 -18.96 19.42 3.45
CA LYS A 218 -19.46 18.41 4.40
C LYS A 218 -18.45 17.28 4.60
N GLY A 219 -18.34 16.86 5.86
CA GLY A 219 -17.68 15.61 6.21
C GLY A 219 -18.56 14.39 5.92
N CYS A 220 -17.99 13.23 6.06
CA CYS A 220 -18.70 11.96 5.88
C CYS A 220 -18.13 10.86 6.79
N ARG A 221 -18.82 9.73 6.83
CA ARG A 221 -18.28 8.49 7.41
C ARG A 221 -17.72 7.60 6.31
N ILE A 222 -16.56 7.04 6.58
CA ILE A 222 -15.91 6.01 5.78
C ILE A 222 -15.82 4.77 6.67
N ASP A 223 -16.37 3.65 6.21
CA ASP A 223 -16.32 2.35 6.90
C ASP A 223 -15.48 1.39 6.07
N ILE A 224 -14.33 1.00 6.57
CA ILE A 224 -13.38 0.12 5.89
C ILE A 224 -13.32 -1.21 6.62
N SER A 225 -13.76 -2.26 5.95
CA SER A 225 -13.61 -3.64 6.38
C SER A 225 -12.32 -4.25 5.82
N MET A 226 -11.49 -4.83 6.67
CA MET A 226 -10.30 -5.57 6.22
C MET A 226 -10.69 -6.76 5.35
N LEU A 227 -11.80 -7.45 5.66
CA LEU A 227 -12.30 -8.56 4.86
C LEU A 227 -12.68 -8.09 3.45
N GLU A 228 -13.50 -7.04 3.32
CA GLU A 228 -13.91 -6.51 2.02
C GLU A 228 -12.71 -6.03 1.20
N SER A 229 -11.76 -5.35 1.86
CA SER A 229 -10.53 -4.88 1.23
C SER A 229 -9.68 -6.03 0.66
N MET A 230 -9.60 -7.15 1.37
CA MET A 230 -8.91 -8.35 0.88
C MET A 230 -9.68 -9.05 -0.23
N VAL A 231 -11.01 -9.19 -0.09
CA VAL A 231 -11.85 -9.85 -1.10
C VAL A 231 -11.83 -9.10 -2.44
N GLU A 232 -11.74 -7.76 -2.41
CA GLU A 232 -11.55 -6.98 -3.63
C GLU A 232 -10.24 -7.34 -4.36
N TRP A 233 -9.16 -7.58 -3.62
CA TRP A 233 -7.89 -8.02 -4.21
C TRP A 233 -7.90 -9.49 -4.66
N MET A 234 -8.84 -10.29 -4.14
CA MET A 234 -9.09 -11.66 -4.58
C MET A 234 -9.96 -11.75 -5.85
N GLY A 235 -10.21 -10.64 -6.54
CA GLY A 235 -11.14 -10.51 -7.65
C GLY A 235 -11.09 -11.64 -8.69
N PHE A 236 -9.96 -11.81 -9.42
CA PHE A 236 -9.89 -12.86 -10.44
C PHE A 236 -9.82 -14.31 -9.88
N PRO A 237 -9.19 -14.61 -8.72
CA PRO A 237 -9.29 -15.95 -8.13
C PRO A 237 -10.73 -16.39 -7.85
N MET A 238 -11.60 -15.48 -7.43
CA MET A 238 -13.04 -15.80 -7.24
C MET A 238 -13.69 -16.30 -8.53
N TYR A 239 -13.31 -15.76 -9.69
CA TYR A 239 -13.85 -16.19 -10.98
C TYR A 239 -13.32 -17.56 -11.44
N TYR A 240 -12.23 -18.08 -10.87
CA TYR A 240 -11.82 -19.46 -11.15
C TYR A 240 -12.84 -20.48 -10.72
N THR A 241 -13.60 -20.18 -9.66
CA THR A 241 -14.64 -21.08 -9.12
C THR A 241 -16.04 -20.74 -9.64
N PHE A 242 -16.16 -19.87 -10.66
CA PHE A 242 -17.45 -19.50 -11.24
C PHE A 242 -18.22 -20.71 -11.75
N ASN A 243 -19.50 -20.79 -11.42
CA ASN A 243 -20.38 -21.94 -11.72
C ASN A 243 -19.90 -23.29 -11.16
N GLY A 244 -19.15 -23.29 -10.04
CA GLY A 244 -18.67 -24.52 -9.39
C GLY A 244 -17.48 -25.17 -10.09
N THR A 245 -16.76 -24.44 -10.94
CA THR A 245 -15.50 -24.91 -11.53
C THR A 245 -14.48 -25.14 -10.39
N PRO A 246 -13.72 -26.25 -10.41
CA PRO A 246 -12.70 -26.50 -9.40
C PRO A 246 -11.63 -25.40 -9.36
N GLU A 247 -11.25 -24.99 -8.15
CA GLU A 247 -10.17 -24.04 -7.93
C GLU A 247 -8.83 -24.61 -8.46
N PRO A 248 -8.00 -23.79 -9.14
CA PRO A 248 -6.64 -24.21 -9.52
C PRO A 248 -5.80 -24.53 -8.29
N THR A 249 -5.06 -25.62 -8.34
CA THR A 249 -4.12 -25.98 -7.27
C THR A 249 -3.03 -24.94 -7.14
N PRO A 250 -2.73 -24.46 -5.91
CA PRO A 250 -1.64 -23.52 -5.68
C PRO A 250 -0.30 -24.06 -6.18
N ALA A 251 0.44 -23.24 -6.92
CA ALA A 251 1.63 -23.62 -7.66
C ALA A 251 2.96 -23.13 -7.03
N GLY A 252 2.95 -22.82 -5.74
CA GLY A 252 4.12 -22.28 -5.02
C GLY A 252 4.48 -20.90 -5.55
N ALA A 253 5.74 -20.73 -5.96
CA ALA A 253 6.24 -19.50 -6.57
C ALA A 253 6.02 -19.41 -8.08
N SER A 254 5.36 -20.41 -8.68
CA SER A 254 5.04 -20.43 -10.11
C SER A 254 3.62 -19.96 -10.38
N HIS A 255 3.37 -19.47 -11.60
CA HIS A 255 2.02 -19.07 -12.00
C HIS A 255 1.12 -20.32 -12.18
N ALA A 256 -0.12 -20.24 -11.67
CA ALA A 256 -1.04 -21.40 -11.70
C ALA A 256 -1.49 -21.79 -13.12
N ALA A 257 -1.72 -20.80 -14.01
CA ALA A 257 -2.33 -20.98 -15.33
C ALA A 257 -1.40 -20.66 -16.53
N ILE A 258 -0.18 -20.22 -16.29
CA ILE A 258 0.80 -19.87 -17.35
C ILE A 258 2.09 -20.62 -17.06
N TYR A 259 2.65 -21.30 -18.09
CA TYR A 259 3.91 -22.03 -17.95
C TYR A 259 4.76 -22.01 -19.24
N PRO A 260 6.10 -21.84 -19.13
CA PRO A 260 6.86 -21.56 -17.92
C PRO A 260 6.67 -20.12 -17.42
N TYR A 261 6.31 -19.98 -16.14
CA TYR A 261 6.30 -18.73 -15.40
C TYR A 261 6.53 -19.03 -13.92
N GLY A 262 7.76 -18.84 -13.46
CA GLY A 262 8.18 -19.17 -12.12
C GLY A 262 9.70 -19.15 -11.95
N PRO A 263 10.20 -19.55 -10.76
CA PRO A 263 11.62 -19.67 -10.50
C PRO A 263 12.19 -20.98 -11.05
N PHE A 264 13.40 -20.90 -11.59
CA PHE A 264 14.19 -22.04 -12.05
C PHE A 264 15.58 -21.97 -11.45
N GLU A 265 16.07 -23.10 -10.93
CA GLU A 265 17.39 -23.20 -10.33
C GLU A 265 18.49 -23.17 -11.39
N THR A 266 19.63 -22.57 -11.06
CA THR A 266 20.83 -22.44 -11.87
C THR A 266 22.00 -23.21 -11.25
N GLY A 267 23.05 -23.50 -12.02
CA GLY A 267 24.16 -24.32 -11.57
C GLY A 267 24.97 -23.75 -10.40
N ASP A 268 24.84 -22.46 -10.11
CA ASP A 268 25.46 -21.79 -8.96
C ASP A 268 24.58 -21.82 -7.69
N GLY A 269 23.50 -22.59 -7.70
CA GLY A 269 22.58 -22.74 -6.57
C GLY A 269 21.67 -21.53 -6.31
N GLN A 270 21.60 -20.60 -7.27
CA GLN A 270 20.66 -19.50 -7.25
C GLN A 270 19.38 -19.84 -8.03
N SER A 271 18.43 -18.93 -8.07
CA SER A 271 17.21 -19.07 -8.86
C SER A 271 16.97 -17.84 -9.71
N VAL A 272 16.50 -18.04 -10.93
CA VAL A 272 16.08 -16.98 -11.84
C VAL A 272 14.58 -17.13 -12.10
N MET A 273 13.83 -16.04 -11.90
CA MET A 273 12.43 -15.96 -12.29
C MET A 273 12.34 -15.64 -13.79
N LEU A 274 11.53 -16.36 -14.53
CA LEU A 274 11.22 -16.04 -15.93
C LEU A 274 9.74 -16.24 -16.21
N GLY A 275 9.23 -15.63 -17.28
CA GLY A 275 7.84 -15.77 -17.71
C GLY A 275 7.69 -15.72 -19.22
N ILE A 276 6.97 -16.69 -19.78
CA ILE A 276 6.61 -16.77 -21.20
C ILE A 276 5.13 -16.42 -21.33
N GLN A 277 4.81 -15.32 -22.01
CA GLN A 277 3.46 -14.80 -22.09
C GLN A 277 2.73 -15.09 -23.41
N ASN A 278 3.48 -15.47 -24.47
CA ASN A 278 2.94 -15.75 -25.80
C ASN A 278 3.80 -16.74 -26.59
N GLU A 279 3.26 -17.23 -27.71
CA GLU A 279 3.90 -18.27 -28.49
C GLU A 279 5.16 -17.77 -29.23
N ARG A 280 5.30 -16.47 -29.53
CA ARG A 280 6.54 -15.93 -30.09
C ARG A 280 7.68 -16.01 -29.08
N GLU A 281 7.41 -15.63 -27.83
CA GLU A 281 8.39 -15.77 -26.75
C GLU A 281 8.76 -17.23 -26.51
N TRP A 282 7.78 -18.16 -26.63
CA TRP A 282 8.04 -19.58 -26.52
C TRP A 282 9.04 -20.06 -27.58
N VAL A 283 8.85 -19.67 -28.84
CA VAL A 283 9.78 -20.00 -29.95
C VAL A 283 11.18 -19.42 -29.67
N ASN A 284 11.28 -18.16 -29.28
CA ASN A 284 12.56 -17.53 -28.93
C ASN A 284 13.23 -18.25 -27.75
N PHE A 285 12.47 -18.64 -26.73
CA PHE A 285 12.97 -19.36 -25.57
C PHE A 285 13.56 -20.72 -25.96
N CYS A 286 12.87 -21.48 -26.81
CA CYS A 286 13.38 -22.77 -27.32
C CYS A 286 14.67 -22.61 -28.14
N ASN A 287 14.69 -21.61 -29.04
CA ASN A 287 15.81 -21.37 -29.94
C ASN A 287 17.04 -20.80 -29.23
N ASP A 288 16.83 -19.69 -28.53
CA ASP A 288 17.95 -18.83 -28.14
C ASP A 288 18.36 -19.07 -26.67
N VAL A 289 17.46 -19.57 -25.82
CA VAL A 289 17.76 -19.85 -24.42
C VAL A 289 18.08 -21.32 -24.19
N LEU A 290 17.19 -22.22 -24.64
CA LEU A 290 17.38 -23.67 -24.45
C LEU A 290 18.28 -24.30 -25.51
N SER A 291 18.44 -23.66 -26.67
CA SER A 291 19.13 -24.19 -27.84
C SER A 291 18.54 -25.53 -28.32
N GLN A 292 17.23 -25.67 -28.20
CA GLN A 292 16.43 -26.85 -28.56
C GLN A 292 15.20 -26.44 -29.39
N PRO A 293 15.38 -26.03 -30.66
CA PRO A 293 14.30 -25.49 -31.50
C PRO A 293 13.13 -26.44 -31.71
N GLU A 294 13.37 -27.75 -31.64
CA GLU A 294 12.36 -28.81 -31.79
C GLU A 294 11.26 -28.73 -30.69
N LEU A 295 11.57 -28.20 -29.53
CA LEU A 295 10.59 -28.01 -28.44
C LEU A 295 9.47 -27.06 -28.82
N ALA A 296 9.73 -26.10 -29.73
CA ALA A 296 8.73 -25.16 -30.17
C ALA A 296 7.53 -25.81 -30.87
N THR A 297 7.77 -26.96 -31.51
CA THR A 297 6.75 -27.74 -32.24
C THR A 297 6.42 -29.08 -31.58
N ASP A 298 7.01 -29.38 -30.42
CA ASP A 298 6.69 -30.61 -29.66
C ASP A 298 5.20 -30.57 -29.23
N ALA A 299 4.50 -31.65 -29.54
CA ALA A 299 3.06 -31.76 -29.25
C ALA A 299 2.71 -31.58 -27.76
N ARG A 300 3.65 -31.83 -26.86
CA ARG A 300 3.48 -31.63 -25.40
C ARG A 300 3.54 -30.17 -25.00
N PHE A 301 4.17 -29.27 -25.80
CA PHE A 301 4.52 -27.90 -25.41
C PHE A 301 4.07 -26.84 -26.39
N SER A 302 3.35 -27.20 -27.46
CA SER A 302 2.96 -26.32 -28.56
C SER A 302 1.91 -25.25 -28.19
N SER A 303 1.35 -25.28 -26.99
CA SER A 303 0.46 -24.24 -26.47
C SER A 303 0.64 -24.06 -24.95
N ASN A 304 0.24 -22.89 -24.42
CA ASN A 304 0.30 -22.63 -22.97
C ASN A 304 -0.42 -23.72 -22.15
N SER A 305 -1.61 -24.16 -22.60
CA SER A 305 -2.38 -25.20 -21.89
C SER A 305 -1.62 -26.52 -21.85
N LEU A 306 -0.98 -26.92 -22.94
CA LEU A 306 -0.18 -28.15 -23.02
C LEU A 306 1.11 -28.04 -22.18
N ARG A 307 1.78 -26.88 -22.20
CA ARG A 307 2.93 -26.61 -21.32
C ARG A 307 2.54 -26.68 -19.84
N THR A 308 1.37 -26.14 -19.48
CA THR A 308 0.85 -26.21 -18.12
C THR A 308 0.53 -27.62 -17.66
N GLN A 309 -0.06 -28.46 -18.56
CA GLN A 309 -0.34 -29.86 -18.28
C GLN A 309 0.94 -30.70 -18.14
N ASN A 310 1.98 -30.40 -18.92
CA ASN A 310 3.26 -31.10 -18.95
C ASN A 310 4.38 -30.34 -18.21
N ARG A 311 4.01 -29.54 -17.18
CA ARG A 311 4.96 -28.63 -16.50
C ARG A 311 6.16 -29.33 -15.89
N ASP A 312 5.98 -30.52 -15.34
CA ASP A 312 7.08 -31.25 -14.68
C ASP A 312 8.14 -31.70 -15.70
N ALA A 313 7.72 -32.24 -16.84
CA ALA A 313 8.62 -32.63 -17.92
C ALA A 313 9.34 -31.40 -18.52
N LEU A 314 8.62 -30.30 -18.72
CA LEU A 314 9.22 -29.07 -19.22
C LEU A 314 10.17 -28.43 -18.20
N LYS A 315 9.84 -28.50 -16.91
CA LYS A 315 10.71 -28.04 -15.82
C LYS A 315 12.04 -28.79 -15.83
N GLU A 316 12.00 -30.10 -15.96
CA GLU A 316 13.22 -30.92 -16.03
C GLU A 316 14.13 -30.52 -17.21
N ILE A 317 13.56 -30.31 -18.40
CA ILE A 317 14.30 -29.82 -19.57
C ILE A 317 14.95 -28.47 -19.30
N ILE A 318 14.22 -27.52 -18.77
CA ILE A 318 14.73 -26.17 -18.46
C ILE A 318 15.83 -26.22 -17.40
N CYS A 319 15.61 -26.96 -16.31
CA CYS A 319 16.59 -27.10 -15.23
C CYS A 319 17.88 -27.79 -15.70
N ASN A 320 17.77 -28.77 -16.57
CA ASN A 320 18.96 -29.43 -17.15
C ASN A 320 19.83 -28.45 -17.96
N VAL A 321 19.22 -27.53 -18.72
CA VAL A 321 19.97 -26.50 -19.46
C VAL A 321 20.56 -25.46 -18.48
N PHE A 322 19.82 -25.08 -17.45
CA PHE A 322 20.26 -24.05 -16.50
C PHE A 322 21.29 -24.56 -15.48
N ALA A 323 21.40 -25.89 -15.30
CA ALA A 323 22.39 -26.50 -14.41
C ALA A 323 23.85 -26.21 -14.83
N ASP A 324 24.10 -25.93 -16.11
CA ASP A 324 25.40 -25.56 -16.63
C ASP A 324 25.68 -24.05 -16.65
N LEU A 325 24.73 -23.23 -16.15
CA LEU A 325 24.77 -21.77 -16.18
C LEU A 325 24.70 -21.16 -14.77
N THR A 326 25.38 -20.04 -14.59
CA THR A 326 25.11 -19.18 -13.42
C THR A 326 23.82 -18.38 -13.60
N ALA A 327 23.27 -17.83 -12.52
CA ALA A 327 22.10 -16.93 -12.60
C ALA A 327 22.36 -15.72 -13.52
N GLU A 328 23.55 -15.13 -13.46
CA GLU A 328 23.94 -14.02 -14.33
C GLU A 328 23.95 -14.43 -15.82
N GLN A 329 24.55 -15.59 -16.14
CA GLN A 329 24.56 -16.11 -17.51
C GLN A 329 23.17 -16.44 -18.03
N THR A 330 22.31 -16.99 -17.17
CA THR A 330 20.91 -17.30 -17.49
C THR A 330 20.13 -16.02 -17.78
N ILE A 331 20.26 -14.99 -16.94
CA ILE A 331 19.64 -13.68 -17.16
C ILE A 331 20.11 -13.06 -18.47
N ALA A 332 21.42 -13.08 -18.74
CA ALA A 332 21.97 -12.54 -20.00
C ALA A 332 21.39 -13.24 -21.25
N ARG A 333 21.21 -14.57 -21.21
CA ARG A 333 20.55 -15.31 -22.30
C ARG A 333 19.07 -14.92 -22.47
N LEU A 334 18.35 -14.83 -21.35
CA LEU A 334 16.93 -14.44 -21.35
C LEU A 334 16.74 -13.01 -21.89
N GLU A 335 17.59 -12.06 -21.48
CA GLU A 335 17.58 -10.70 -22.00
C GLU A 335 17.88 -10.64 -23.50
N GLY A 336 18.90 -11.40 -23.95
CA GLY A 336 19.24 -11.51 -25.37
C GLY A 336 18.09 -12.06 -26.24
N ALA A 337 17.31 -12.98 -25.70
CA ALA A 337 16.11 -13.55 -26.32
C ALA A 337 14.85 -12.70 -26.13
N SER A 338 14.94 -11.55 -25.45
CA SER A 338 13.81 -10.69 -25.09
C SER A 338 12.74 -11.42 -24.26
N ILE A 339 13.16 -12.27 -23.34
CA ILE A 339 12.29 -12.99 -22.39
C ILE A 339 12.28 -12.27 -21.05
N ALA A 340 11.08 -12.04 -20.52
CA ALA A 340 10.90 -11.43 -19.21
C ALA A 340 11.55 -12.26 -18.10
N ASN A 341 12.39 -11.62 -17.30
CA ASN A 341 13.15 -12.30 -16.25
C ASN A 341 13.42 -11.38 -15.06
N ALA A 342 13.80 -11.98 -13.93
CA ALA A 342 14.23 -11.26 -12.73
C ALA A 342 15.09 -12.17 -11.83
N SER A 343 15.98 -11.56 -11.05
CA SER A 343 16.63 -12.24 -9.92
C SER A 343 15.62 -12.49 -8.80
N VAL A 344 15.74 -13.60 -8.09
CA VAL A 344 14.98 -13.86 -6.87
C VAL A 344 15.74 -13.25 -5.68
N ASN A 345 15.37 -12.04 -5.29
CA ASN A 345 16.03 -11.29 -4.23
C ASN A 345 15.52 -11.67 -2.84
N ASP A 346 16.45 -11.75 -1.88
CA ASP A 346 16.15 -11.60 -0.46
C ASP A 346 16.03 -10.10 -0.06
N MET A 347 15.77 -9.81 1.22
CA MET A 347 15.67 -8.42 1.69
C MET A 347 17.00 -7.66 1.59
N GLN A 348 18.16 -8.34 1.67
CA GLN A 348 19.45 -7.71 1.47
C GLN A 348 19.65 -7.32 -0.01
N GLY A 349 19.20 -8.15 -0.94
CA GLY A 349 19.15 -7.83 -2.37
C GLY A 349 18.27 -6.62 -2.66
N VAL A 350 17.11 -6.50 -2.00
CA VAL A 350 16.25 -5.32 -2.14
C VAL A 350 16.92 -4.04 -1.61
N TRP A 351 17.63 -4.10 -0.45
CA TRP A 351 18.41 -2.96 0.06
C TRP A 351 19.47 -2.48 -0.94
N ASN A 352 20.02 -3.40 -1.73
CA ASN A 352 21.08 -3.15 -2.68
C ASN A 352 20.61 -3.00 -4.13
N HIS A 353 19.30 -3.09 -4.38
CA HIS A 353 18.72 -3.14 -5.72
C HIS A 353 19.16 -1.98 -6.61
N ALA A 354 19.79 -2.29 -7.75
CA ALA A 354 20.42 -1.32 -8.64
C ALA A 354 19.42 -0.25 -9.12
N GLN A 355 18.22 -0.66 -9.52
CA GLN A 355 17.16 0.24 -10.00
C GLN A 355 16.67 1.20 -8.91
N LEU A 356 16.55 0.76 -7.65
CA LEU A 356 16.17 1.63 -6.54
C LEU A 356 17.27 2.67 -6.24
N LYS A 357 18.54 2.25 -6.34
CA LYS A 357 19.70 3.16 -6.20
C LYS A 357 19.75 4.16 -7.35
N ALA A 358 19.67 3.69 -8.59
CA ALA A 358 19.73 4.55 -9.79
C ALA A 358 18.58 5.57 -9.84
N ARG A 359 17.40 5.23 -9.31
CA ARG A 359 16.26 6.13 -9.19
C ARG A 359 16.29 6.97 -7.90
N ASP A 360 17.35 6.90 -7.13
CA ASP A 360 17.53 7.64 -5.88
C ASP A 360 16.34 7.50 -4.91
N ARG A 361 15.85 6.25 -4.72
CA ARG A 361 14.65 5.97 -3.93
C ARG A 361 14.88 5.90 -2.42
N TRP A 362 16.12 6.01 -1.95
CA TRP A 362 16.47 5.93 -0.55
C TRP A 362 16.73 7.31 0.04
N THR A 363 16.24 7.51 1.28
CA THR A 363 16.50 8.69 2.10
C THR A 363 16.75 8.27 3.55
N GLU A 364 16.94 9.23 4.45
CA GLU A 364 17.07 8.99 5.89
C GLU A 364 15.92 9.70 6.63
N VAL A 365 15.41 9.06 7.68
CA VAL A 365 14.47 9.67 8.63
C VAL A 365 15.05 9.64 10.03
N GLN A 366 14.78 10.68 10.80
CA GLN A 366 15.20 10.78 12.19
C GLN A 366 14.32 9.90 13.07
N THR A 367 14.93 9.19 14.03
CA THR A 367 14.25 8.43 15.08
C THR A 367 14.80 8.82 16.45
N PRO A 368 14.17 8.37 17.55
CA PRO A 368 14.70 8.61 18.90
C PRO A 368 16.12 8.10 19.16
N ILE A 369 16.62 7.21 18.32
CA ILE A 369 17.93 6.55 18.45
C ILE A 369 18.90 6.91 17.32
N GLY A 370 18.61 7.93 16.53
CA GLY A 370 19.41 8.36 15.38
C GLY A 370 18.69 8.15 14.04
N LYS A 371 19.42 8.31 12.95
CA LYS A 371 18.87 8.21 11.60
C LYS A 371 18.74 6.76 11.15
N VAL A 372 17.66 6.47 10.43
CA VAL A 372 17.44 5.18 9.76
C VAL A 372 17.14 5.41 8.28
N LYS A 373 17.59 4.48 7.45
CA LYS A 373 17.33 4.49 6.02
C LYS A 373 15.85 4.19 5.75
N ALA A 374 15.23 4.96 4.87
CA ALA A 374 13.82 4.82 4.51
C ALA A 374 13.61 4.92 2.99
N LEU A 375 12.62 4.20 2.48
CA LEU A 375 12.20 4.28 1.08
C LEU A 375 11.24 5.45 0.90
N LEU A 376 11.46 6.23 -0.14
CA LEU A 376 10.49 7.25 -0.59
C LEU A 376 9.19 6.58 -1.06
N PRO A 377 8.02 7.18 -0.77
CA PRO A 377 6.75 6.65 -1.27
C PRO A 377 6.76 6.52 -2.80
N PRO A 378 6.07 5.52 -3.37
CA PRO A 378 5.88 5.44 -4.81
C PRO A 378 5.24 6.73 -5.36
N GLY A 379 5.71 7.21 -6.51
CA GLY A 379 5.20 8.43 -7.14
C GLY A 379 5.78 9.74 -6.58
N SER A 380 6.48 9.72 -5.44
CA SER A 380 7.16 10.91 -4.89
C SER A 380 8.57 11.08 -5.48
N THR A 381 9.08 12.30 -5.39
CA THR A 381 10.45 12.68 -5.76
C THR A 381 11.17 13.30 -4.56
N LYS A 382 12.48 13.51 -4.65
CA LYS A 382 13.25 14.27 -3.68
C LYS A 382 13.17 15.79 -3.91
N SER A 383 12.74 16.19 -5.09
CA SER A 383 12.65 17.58 -5.52
C SER A 383 11.42 17.78 -6.40
N ALA A 384 10.64 18.82 -6.14
CA ALA A 384 9.39 19.11 -6.84
C ALA A 384 9.60 19.48 -8.34
N ASP A 385 10.80 19.92 -8.74
CA ASP A 385 11.15 20.22 -10.12
C ASP A 385 11.37 18.96 -11.00
N GLN A 386 11.46 17.78 -10.38
CA GLN A 386 11.51 16.49 -11.09
C GLN A 386 10.12 15.99 -11.54
N GLY A 387 9.06 16.76 -11.26
CA GLY A 387 7.67 16.34 -11.46
C GLY A 387 7.14 15.50 -10.29
N GLY A 388 5.82 15.35 -10.19
CA GLY A 388 5.19 14.69 -9.04
C GLY A 388 5.13 15.61 -7.81
N TYR A 389 5.36 15.06 -6.62
CA TYR A 389 5.38 15.79 -5.36
C TYR A 389 6.60 15.38 -4.51
N GLU A 390 7.06 16.30 -3.69
CA GLU A 390 8.08 16.02 -2.68
C GLU A 390 7.42 15.43 -1.43
N ALA A 391 7.87 14.24 -1.04
CA ALA A 391 7.32 13.56 0.14
C ALA A 391 7.86 14.18 1.44
N GLN A 392 6.98 14.34 2.42
CA GLN A 392 7.39 14.68 3.78
C GLN A 392 8.02 13.45 4.44
N MET A 393 9.31 13.52 4.71
CA MET A 393 10.08 12.42 5.32
C MET A 393 10.56 12.84 6.72
N GLY A 394 9.61 13.21 7.57
CA GLY A 394 9.84 13.68 8.93
C GLY A 394 10.21 12.57 9.92
N SER A 395 10.43 12.96 11.17
CA SER A 395 10.87 12.05 12.23
C SER A 395 9.80 11.05 12.66
N ILE A 396 10.26 9.99 13.31
CA ILE A 396 9.43 8.99 14.00
C ILE A 396 9.41 9.36 15.49
N PRO A 397 8.22 9.59 16.09
CA PRO A 397 8.17 10.16 17.45
C PRO A 397 8.32 9.13 18.55
N LYS A 398 8.81 9.58 19.71
CA LYS A 398 8.61 8.91 21.01
C LYS A 398 7.16 9.03 21.44
N VAL A 399 6.74 8.18 22.39
CA VAL A 399 5.41 8.31 23.02
C VAL A 399 5.30 9.65 23.71
N GLY A 400 4.27 10.44 23.36
CA GLY A 400 3.99 11.73 23.96
C GLY A 400 4.99 12.84 23.66
N GLU A 401 5.87 12.67 22.67
CA GLU A 401 6.91 13.64 22.31
C GLU A 401 6.36 15.05 22.08
N HIS A 402 5.11 15.16 21.62
CA HIS A 402 4.50 16.41 21.23
C HIS A 402 3.43 16.91 22.23
N ASN A 403 3.34 16.31 23.43
CA ASN A 403 2.32 16.65 24.41
C ASN A 403 2.32 18.15 24.75
N GLU A 404 3.47 18.70 25.14
CA GLU A 404 3.57 20.12 25.56
C GLU A 404 3.16 21.06 24.42
N ALA A 405 3.67 20.83 23.21
CA ALA A 405 3.40 21.67 22.05
C ALA A 405 1.90 21.65 21.68
N ILE A 406 1.30 20.46 21.65
CA ILE A 406 -0.12 20.30 21.27
C ILE A 406 -1.04 20.88 22.36
N LEU A 407 -0.74 20.64 23.64
CA LEU A 407 -1.54 21.20 24.74
C LEU A 407 -1.45 22.73 24.77
N ALA A 408 -0.28 23.30 24.58
CA ALA A 408 -0.10 24.75 24.48
C ALA A 408 -0.90 25.34 23.28
N GLU A 409 -0.84 24.70 22.12
CA GLU A 409 -1.63 25.09 20.95
C GLU A 409 -3.15 25.07 21.22
N LEU A 410 -3.63 24.13 22.05
CA LEU A 410 -5.03 24.03 22.46
C LEU A 410 -5.40 25.01 23.58
N GLY A 411 -4.44 25.80 24.09
CA GLY A 411 -4.67 26.72 25.21
C GLY A 411 -4.90 25.99 26.54
N ILE A 412 -4.27 24.83 26.72
CA ILE A 412 -4.36 24.02 27.94
C ILE A 412 -3.04 24.14 28.68
N SER A 413 -3.04 24.78 29.84
CA SER A 413 -1.92 24.77 30.77
C SER A 413 -1.80 23.39 31.43
N GLN A 414 -0.55 22.93 31.62
CA GLN A 414 -0.25 21.68 32.36
C GLN A 414 -0.55 21.85 33.85
#